data_7426bd76322e55e31372d319cefb0e8a
#
_entry.id   7426bd76322e55e31372d319cefb0e8a
#
_cell.length_a   1.000
_cell.length_b   1.000
_cell.length_c   1.000
_cell.angle_alpha   90.00
_cell.angle_beta   90.00
_cell.angle_gamma   90.00
#
_symmetry.space_group_name_H-M   'P 1'
#
loop_
_entity.id
_entity.type
_entity.pdbx_description
1 polymer ?
#
loop_
_entity_poly.entity_id
_entity_poly.type
_entity_poly.pdbx_seq_one_letter_code
_entity_poly.pdbx_strand_id
1 'polypeptide(L)'
;MKAYKFSIFAILLTALISFSSCSYRLVDFTIISSKNHSLNLDLSQGKQVEGSSKGFLGLGATIKDAMDKALQSAGSEYDLLVNGVVRVQDYFFVSGYKVTGTAVSSAKLKAMLGEKGFEEWCKANNIFDPEQAVVMK
;
A
#
# COMPACT_ATOMS: atom_id res chain seq x y z
N MET A 1 29.34 39.77 19.15
CA MET A 1 29.50 38.28 19.24
C MET A 1 28.30 37.53 19.82
N LYS A 2 27.39 38.13 20.57
CA LYS A 2 26.20 37.43 21.11
C LYS A 2 25.05 37.31 20.11
N ALA A 3 24.84 38.31 19.24
CA ALA A 3 23.71 38.36 18.32
C ALA A 3 23.75 37.26 17.22
N TYR A 4 24.93 36.94 16.66
CA TYR A 4 25.03 35.92 15.61
C TYR A 4 24.81 34.51 16.16
N LYS A 5 25.17 34.23 17.42
CA LYS A 5 24.86 32.93 18.04
C LYS A 5 23.36 32.69 18.21
N PHE A 6 22.64 33.76 18.55
CA PHE A 6 21.18 33.72 18.64
C PHE A 6 20.54 33.49 17.27
N SER A 7 21.07 34.14 16.23
CA SER A 7 20.58 33.96 14.84
C SER A 7 20.84 32.55 14.34
N ILE A 8 22.01 31.97 14.59
CA ILE A 8 22.30 30.57 14.20
C ILE A 8 21.40 29.59 14.96
N PHE A 9 21.15 29.82 16.24
CA PHE A 9 20.27 28.97 17.04
C PHE A 9 18.81 29.02 16.52
N ALA A 10 18.33 30.22 16.16
CA ALA A 10 16.99 30.40 15.58
C ALA A 10 16.85 29.67 14.23
N ILE A 11 17.87 29.77 13.35
CA ILE A 11 17.89 29.08 12.06
C ILE A 11 17.89 27.55 12.26
N LEU A 12 18.69 27.05 13.20
CA LEU A 12 18.76 25.61 13.51
C LEU A 12 17.44 25.09 14.08
N LEU A 13 16.78 25.86 14.93
CA LEU A 13 15.49 25.52 15.51
C LEU A 13 14.38 25.50 14.43
N THR A 14 14.39 26.48 13.52
CA THR A 14 13.45 26.54 12.40
C THR A 14 13.67 25.36 11.44
N ALA A 15 14.91 24.99 11.16
CA ALA A 15 15.24 23.84 10.34
C ALA A 15 14.74 22.53 10.97
N LEU A 16 14.87 22.33 12.28
CA LEU A 16 14.38 21.15 12.98
C LEU A 16 12.85 21.00 12.90
N ILE A 17 12.10 22.10 12.96
CA ILE A 17 10.63 22.09 12.85
C ILE A 17 10.21 21.77 11.40
N SER A 18 10.98 22.21 10.41
CA SER A 18 10.67 21.99 8.98
C SER A 18 10.82 20.52 8.53
N PHE A 19 11.49 19.67 9.29
CA PHE A 19 11.64 18.23 9.01
C PHE A 19 10.51 17.37 9.61
N SER A 20 9.53 17.97 10.27
CA SER A 20 8.37 17.23 10.77
C SER A 20 7.54 16.72 9.58
N SER A 21 7.60 15.42 9.33
CA SER A 21 6.73 14.76 8.37
C SER A 21 5.43 14.33 9.03
N CYS A 22 4.31 14.78 8.50
CA CYS A 22 3.01 14.25 8.87
C CYS A 22 2.69 13.02 8.02
N SER A 23 2.40 11.91 8.68
CA SER A 23 1.90 10.70 8.02
C SER A 23 0.61 10.28 8.71
N TYR A 24 -0.48 10.22 7.96
CA TYR A 24 -1.76 9.76 8.48
C TYR A 24 -2.32 8.60 7.67
N ARG A 25 -3.05 7.73 8.38
CA ARG A 25 -3.69 6.56 7.79
C ARG A 25 -4.90 7.01 6.99
N LEU A 26 -4.97 6.64 5.71
CA LEU A 26 -6.06 6.98 4.81
C LEU A 26 -7.12 5.89 4.79
N VAL A 27 -6.71 4.64 4.58
CA VAL A 27 -7.59 3.49 4.50
C VAL A 27 -6.85 2.22 4.88
N ASP A 28 -7.56 1.29 5.48
CA ASP A 28 -7.13 -0.10 5.68
C ASP A 28 -7.99 -0.99 4.81
N PHE A 29 -7.38 -1.99 4.20
CA PHE A 29 -8.11 -3.02 3.48
C PHE A 29 -7.55 -4.41 3.80
N THR A 30 -8.42 -5.37 3.98
CA THR A 30 -8.03 -6.78 4.12
C THR A 30 -7.95 -7.43 2.75
N ILE A 31 -8.92 -7.17 1.97
CA ILE A 31 -9.01 -7.21 0.50
C ILE A 31 -9.86 -6.00 0.17
N ILE A 32 -9.71 -5.41 -1.02
CA ILE A 32 -10.59 -4.32 -1.44
C ILE A 32 -11.97 -4.93 -1.73
N SER A 33 -12.73 -5.11 -0.65
CA SER A 33 -14.13 -5.52 -0.70
C SER A 33 -14.95 -4.56 0.14
N SER A 34 -16.12 -4.21 -0.34
CA SER A 34 -17.09 -3.39 0.40
C SER A 34 -17.77 -4.13 1.55
N LYS A 35 -17.45 -5.40 1.75
CA LYS A 35 -18.03 -6.26 2.80
C LYS A 35 -16.95 -6.74 3.75
N ASN A 36 -17.24 -6.68 5.06
CA ASN A 36 -16.40 -7.27 6.09
C ASN A 36 -16.42 -8.80 5.97
N HIS A 37 -15.37 -9.37 5.41
CA HIS A 37 -15.11 -10.80 5.44
C HIS A 37 -13.88 -11.07 6.28
N SER A 38 -14.00 -12.01 7.22
CA SER A 38 -12.85 -12.59 7.88
C SER A 38 -12.20 -13.59 6.92
N LEU A 39 -11.04 -13.20 6.37
CA LEU A 39 -10.26 -14.10 5.54
C LEU A 39 -9.50 -15.05 6.44
N ASN A 40 -9.88 -16.32 6.41
CA ASN A 40 -9.10 -17.38 7.00
C ASN A 40 -8.03 -17.84 5.98
N LEU A 41 -7.13 -16.90 5.65
CA LEU A 41 -5.97 -17.19 4.82
C LEU A 41 -4.81 -17.57 5.72
N ASP A 42 -4.18 -18.69 5.41
CA ASP A 42 -2.86 -18.98 5.95
C ASP A 42 -1.85 -18.02 5.29
N LEU A 43 -1.64 -16.87 5.95
CA LEU A 43 -0.69 -15.85 5.52
C LEU A 43 0.76 -16.21 5.81
N SER A 44 1.02 -17.41 6.34
CA SER A 44 2.39 -17.89 6.64
C SER A 44 3.29 -17.89 5.41
N GLN A 45 2.70 -18.00 4.20
CA GLN A 45 3.40 -17.94 2.93
C GLN A 45 3.39 -16.56 2.27
N GLY A 46 2.74 -15.59 2.89
CA GLY A 46 2.73 -14.21 2.42
C GLY A 46 4.01 -13.47 2.80
N LYS A 47 4.42 -12.51 1.98
CA LYS A 47 5.56 -11.65 2.22
C LYS A 47 5.10 -10.26 2.62
N GLN A 48 5.58 -9.74 3.74
CA GLN A 48 5.34 -8.35 4.13
C GLN A 48 6.02 -7.42 3.14
N VAL A 49 5.27 -6.46 2.61
CA VAL A 49 5.72 -5.55 1.56
C VAL A 49 5.35 -4.11 1.86
N GLU A 50 6.14 -3.24 1.28
CA GLU A 50 5.95 -1.81 1.35
C GLU A 50 6.23 -1.19 -0.02
N GLY A 51 5.39 -0.24 -0.43
CA GLY A 51 5.59 0.56 -1.62
C GLY A 51 5.21 2.01 -1.39
N SER A 52 5.82 2.90 -2.12
CA SER A 52 5.50 4.33 -2.03
C SER A 52 5.47 5.00 -3.39
N SER A 53 4.54 5.94 -3.53
CA SER A 53 4.45 6.83 -4.67
C SER A 53 4.49 8.27 -4.17
N LYS A 54 5.45 9.04 -4.63
CA LYS A 54 5.69 10.42 -4.19
C LYS A 54 5.70 11.35 -5.40
N GLY A 55 5.18 12.55 -5.19
CA GLY A 55 5.16 13.61 -6.20
C GLY A 55 5.46 14.97 -5.60
N PHE A 56 5.94 15.90 -6.43
CA PHE A 56 6.13 17.28 -6.03
C PHE A 56 4.78 17.94 -5.83
N LEU A 57 4.51 18.50 -4.66
CA LEU A 57 3.20 19.02 -4.25
C LEU A 57 2.03 18.04 -4.50
N GLY A 58 2.29 16.74 -4.40
CA GLY A 58 1.29 15.70 -4.64
C GLY A 58 1.01 15.36 -6.10
N LEU A 59 1.63 16.06 -7.05
CA LEU A 59 1.42 15.83 -8.48
C LEU A 59 2.10 14.53 -8.91
N GLY A 60 1.34 13.65 -9.57
CA GLY A 60 1.83 12.39 -10.11
C GLY A 60 1.89 11.23 -9.10
N ALA A 61 1.65 11.47 -7.81
CA ALA A 61 1.56 10.40 -6.82
C ALA A 61 0.19 9.72 -6.88
N THR A 62 0.16 8.39 -6.94
CA THR A 62 -1.08 7.61 -6.92
C THR A 62 -0.99 6.44 -5.96
N ILE A 63 -2.14 6.06 -5.38
CA ILE A 63 -2.25 4.87 -4.53
C ILE A 63 -1.93 3.61 -5.34
N LYS A 64 -2.40 3.56 -6.60
CA LYS A 64 -2.13 2.44 -7.50
C LYS A 64 -0.63 2.21 -7.69
N ASP A 65 0.13 3.25 -8.00
CA ASP A 65 1.59 3.15 -8.18
C ASP A 65 2.28 2.70 -6.88
N ALA A 66 1.81 3.14 -5.72
CA ALA A 66 2.33 2.69 -4.44
C ALA A 66 2.02 1.20 -4.18
N MET A 67 0.82 0.72 -4.56
CA MET A 67 0.45 -0.71 -4.48
C MET A 67 1.27 -1.57 -5.44
N ASP A 68 1.40 -1.13 -6.70
CA ASP A 68 2.20 -1.83 -7.70
C ASP A 68 3.66 -1.97 -7.25
N LYS A 69 4.25 -0.91 -6.70
CA LYS A 69 5.60 -0.96 -6.13
C LYS A 69 5.73 -1.87 -4.91
N ALA A 70 4.68 -1.92 -4.07
CA ALA A 70 4.66 -2.86 -2.95
C ALA A 70 4.70 -4.31 -3.46
N LEU A 71 3.86 -4.66 -4.42
CA LEU A 71 3.86 -6.01 -5.04
C LEU A 71 5.19 -6.32 -5.74
N GLN A 72 5.72 -5.38 -6.53
CA GLN A 72 7.02 -5.54 -7.19
C GLN A 72 8.16 -5.81 -6.21
N SER A 73 8.11 -5.23 -5.01
CA SER A 73 9.12 -5.49 -3.96
C SER A 73 9.09 -6.93 -3.43
N ALA A 74 7.98 -7.65 -3.58
CA ALA A 74 7.87 -9.06 -3.22
C ALA A 74 8.52 -9.98 -4.23
N GLY A 75 8.35 -9.68 -5.51
CA GLY A 75 8.76 -10.49 -6.66
C GLY A 75 7.63 -10.63 -7.67
N SER A 76 7.95 -11.08 -8.88
CA SER A 76 6.99 -11.17 -10.00
C SER A 76 5.90 -12.23 -9.80
N GLU A 77 6.09 -13.16 -8.88
CA GLU A 77 5.12 -14.20 -8.54
C GLU A 77 4.01 -13.74 -7.59
N TYR A 78 4.12 -12.53 -7.04
CA TYR A 78 3.14 -11.96 -6.12
C TYR A 78 2.26 -10.96 -6.85
N ASP A 79 0.96 -11.20 -6.86
CA ASP A 79 -0.04 -10.47 -7.63
C ASP A 79 -1.23 -9.98 -6.80
N LEU A 80 -1.34 -10.45 -5.54
CA LEU A 80 -2.38 -10.03 -4.62
C LEU A 80 -1.78 -9.34 -3.40
N LEU A 81 -2.40 -8.23 -2.99
CA LEU A 81 -2.05 -7.52 -1.76
C LEU A 81 -3.21 -7.62 -0.76
N VAL A 82 -2.96 -8.25 0.38
CA VAL A 82 -3.94 -8.44 1.46
C VAL A 82 -3.50 -7.75 2.74
N ASN A 83 -4.45 -7.47 3.63
CA ASN A 83 -4.21 -6.74 4.89
C ASN A 83 -3.46 -5.43 4.66
N GLY A 84 -3.89 -4.69 3.62
CA GLY A 84 -3.24 -3.48 3.19
C GLY A 84 -3.63 -2.27 4.03
N VAL A 85 -2.66 -1.40 4.24
CA VAL A 85 -2.84 -0.10 4.87
C VAL A 85 -2.28 0.98 3.95
N VAL A 86 -3.11 1.94 3.59
CA VAL A 86 -2.69 3.12 2.82
C VAL A 86 -2.53 4.29 3.76
N ARG A 87 -1.37 4.93 3.70
CA ARG A 87 -1.08 6.16 4.43
C ARG A 87 -0.73 7.27 3.45
N VAL A 88 -1.22 8.46 3.73
CA VAL A 88 -0.69 9.68 3.11
C VAL A 88 0.59 10.08 3.83
N GLN A 89 1.56 10.51 3.07
CA GLN A 89 2.82 11.06 3.56
C GLN A 89 2.99 12.46 3.00
N ASP A 90 2.95 13.45 3.87
CA ASP A 90 3.16 14.83 3.50
C ASP A 90 4.46 15.35 4.10
N TYR A 91 5.34 15.79 3.22
CA TYR A 91 6.55 16.56 3.52
C TYR A 91 6.38 17.93 2.88
N PHE A 92 7.13 18.91 3.32
CA PHE A 92 6.96 20.32 2.94
C PHE A 92 6.69 20.58 1.43
N PHE A 93 7.41 19.90 0.53
CA PHE A 93 7.21 19.99 -0.93
C PHE A 93 6.93 18.65 -1.62
N VAL A 94 6.87 17.58 -0.89
CA VAL A 94 6.68 16.24 -1.45
C VAL A 94 5.55 15.58 -0.70
N SER A 95 4.48 15.26 -1.43
CA SER A 95 3.36 14.49 -0.88
C SER A 95 3.18 13.20 -1.65
N GLY A 96 2.61 12.20 -1.01
CA GLY A 96 2.37 10.94 -1.67
C GLY A 96 1.68 9.91 -0.81
N TYR A 97 1.75 8.69 -1.28
CA TYR A 97 1.11 7.54 -0.65
C TYR A 97 2.15 6.49 -0.29
N LYS A 98 1.97 5.88 0.87
CA LYS A 98 2.69 4.71 1.32
C LYS A 98 1.70 3.59 1.53
N VAL A 99 1.95 2.45 0.93
CA VAL A 99 1.16 1.23 1.08
C VAL A 99 2.00 0.17 1.74
N THR A 100 1.45 -0.48 2.76
CA THR A 100 2.04 -1.65 3.41
C THR A 100 1.01 -2.76 3.41
N GLY A 101 1.43 -4.01 3.33
CA GLY A 101 0.52 -5.15 3.34
C GLY A 101 1.26 -6.46 3.22
N THR A 102 0.52 -7.53 3.00
CA THR A 102 1.05 -8.87 2.75
C THR A 102 0.82 -9.23 1.29
N ALA A 103 1.89 -9.43 0.54
CA ALA A 103 1.83 -9.93 -0.83
C ALA A 103 1.63 -11.44 -0.83
N VAL A 104 0.72 -11.92 -1.66
CA VAL A 104 0.37 -13.35 -1.81
C VAL A 104 0.33 -13.67 -3.30
N SER A 105 0.69 -14.90 -3.66
CA SER A 105 0.62 -15.38 -5.03
C SER A 105 -0.71 -16.08 -5.29
N SER A 106 -1.48 -15.60 -6.27
CA SER A 106 -2.72 -16.24 -6.70
C SER A 106 -2.47 -17.67 -7.20
N ALA A 107 -1.35 -17.91 -7.87
CA ALA A 107 -0.95 -19.24 -8.34
C ALA A 107 -0.76 -20.21 -7.17
N LYS A 108 -0.11 -19.77 -6.08
CA LYS A 108 0.04 -20.60 -4.87
C LYS A 108 -1.30 -20.84 -4.19
N LEU A 109 -2.17 -19.83 -4.12
CA LEU A 109 -3.51 -19.97 -3.58
C LEU A 109 -4.35 -20.96 -4.40
N LYS A 110 -4.29 -20.90 -5.73
CA LYS A 110 -4.94 -21.88 -6.63
C LYS A 110 -4.42 -23.29 -6.38
N ALA A 111 -3.12 -23.46 -6.19
CA ALA A 111 -2.52 -24.76 -5.89
C ALA A 111 -2.99 -25.34 -4.54
N MET A 112 -3.24 -24.49 -3.54
CA MET A 112 -3.69 -24.90 -2.20
C MET A 112 -5.20 -25.20 -2.14
N LEU A 113 -6.02 -24.36 -2.78
CA LEU A 113 -7.48 -24.44 -2.71
C LEU A 113 -8.09 -25.26 -3.83
N GLY A 114 -7.31 -25.56 -4.88
CA GLY A 114 -7.81 -26.02 -6.15
C GLY A 114 -8.52 -24.92 -6.94
N GLU A 115 -8.74 -25.14 -8.22
CA GLU A 115 -9.28 -24.10 -9.12
C GLU A 115 -10.69 -23.65 -8.70
N LYS A 116 -11.56 -24.61 -8.38
CA LYS A 116 -12.91 -24.32 -7.88
C LYS A 116 -12.92 -23.60 -6.54
N GLY A 117 -12.07 -24.02 -5.61
CA GLY A 117 -11.96 -23.39 -4.31
C GLY A 117 -11.43 -21.95 -4.41
N PHE A 118 -10.51 -21.69 -5.33
CA PHE A 118 -10.02 -20.34 -5.60
C PHE A 118 -11.12 -19.45 -6.23
N GLU A 119 -11.89 -19.96 -7.20
CA GLU A 119 -13.02 -19.22 -7.78
C GLU A 119 -14.10 -18.89 -6.74
N GLU A 120 -14.47 -19.87 -5.91
CA GLU A 120 -15.42 -19.65 -4.80
C GLU A 120 -14.88 -18.62 -3.81
N TRP A 121 -13.59 -18.69 -3.50
CA TRP A 121 -12.91 -17.73 -2.67
C TRP A 121 -12.92 -16.32 -3.28
N CYS A 122 -12.61 -16.16 -4.57
CA CYS A 122 -12.68 -14.89 -5.28
C CYS A 122 -14.11 -14.33 -5.27
N LYS A 123 -15.12 -15.16 -5.56
CA LYS A 123 -16.55 -14.76 -5.53
C LYS A 123 -17.00 -14.35 -4.13
N ALA A 124 -16.64 -15.12 -3.12
CA ALA A 124 -17.00 -14.82 -1.72
C ALA A 124 -16.38 -13.49 -1.24
N ASN A 125 -15.22 -13.11 -1.77
CA ASN A 125 -14.50 -11.90 -1.40
C ASN A 125 -14.68 -10.75 -2.40
N ASN A 126 -15.54 -10.89 -3.41
CA ASN A 126 -15.76 -9.91 -4.47
C ASN A 126 -14.46 -9.43 -5.13
N ILE A 127 -13.51 -10.34 -5.34
CA ILE A 127 -12.28 -10.05 -6.06
C ILE A 127 -12.62 -10.00 -7.54
N PHE A 128 -12.25 -8.90 -8.19
CA PHE A 128 -12.44 -8.72 -9.62
C PHE A 128 -11.51 -9.68 -10.39
N ASP A 129 -12.11 -10.56 -11.19
CA ASP A 129 -11.39 -11.41 -12.13
C ASP A 129 -11.56 -10.84 -13.54
N PRO A 130 -10.51 -10.27 -14.15
CA PRO A 130 -10.60 -9.68 -15.47
C PRO A 130 -10.93 -10.71 -16.55
N GLU A 131 -10.63 -12.00 -16.37
CA GLU A 131 -10.96 -13.05 -17.35
C GLU A 131 -12.46 -13.34 -17.38
N GLN A 132 -13.15 -13.24 -16.25
CA GLN A 132 -14.61 -13.41 -16.18
C GLN A 132 -15.38 -12.17 -16.68
N ALA A 133 -14.79 -10.99 -16.66
CA ALA A 133 -15.43 -9.76 -17.13
C ALA A 133 -15.65 -9.74 -18.66
N VAL A 134 -14.91 -10.55 -19.40
CA VAL A 134 -15.02 -10.65 -20.87
C VAL A 134 -16.22 -11.48 -21.32
N VAL A 135 -16.78 -12.31 -20.44
CA VAL A 135 -17.89 -13.24 -20.78
C VAL A 135 -19.28 -12.58 -20.66
N MET A 136 -19.37 -11.39 -20.08
CA MET A 136 -20.64 -10.66 -19.89
C MET A 136 -20.91 -9.60 -20.98
N LYS A 137 -20.56 -9.89 -22.24
CA LYS A 137 -20.97 -9.06 -23.40
C LYS A 137 -22.05 -9.73 -24.21
#